data_098889188717621084b0f02ed9b54058
#
_entry.id   098889188717621084b0f02ed9b54058
#
_cell.length_a   1.000
_cell.length_b   1.000
_cell.length_c   1.000
_cell.angle_alpha   90.00
_cell.angle_beta   90.00
_cell.angle_gamma   90.00
#
_symmetry.space_group_name_H-M   'P 1'
#
loop_
_entity.id
_entity.type
_entity.pdbx_description
1 polymer ?
#
loop_
_entity_poly.entity_id
_entity_poly.type
_entity_poly.pdbx_seq_one_letter_code
_entity_poly.pdbx_strand_id
1 'polypeptide(L)'
;MQELKVAVVGLDTSHCVELPRLMNSPECKHELKISGLKVVACNRFMTRFTNNEVLDKRQAQLEQWGVKVTENLDEAIADCDAIMMEINDPALHLEYFEKLAGLGKPVFLDKPLAESVADGRKIVELARKHGTRVWSGSSIPFNPKVCQCINNLQDEPLIAHTFGPMGQAPAGSSLIWYGVHTFELMQRLIGPCGAKTVHAVPTPIGVVSSVVYADGRVGVVECQKGCWCYGGRIQHNDNASLLHILASEPNYYYMMRNIRSFFRGGEAPITMERTFEGLAIMNAAEESVKTGKPVEVEQL
;
A
#
# COMPACT_ATOMS: atom_id res chain seq x y z
N MET A 1 -7.93 26.47 7.85
CA MET A 1 -8.64 25.16 7.93
C MET A 1 -8.20 24.49 9.22
N GLN A 2 -9.13 23.85 9.94
CA GLN A 2 -8.82 23.11 11.16
C GLN A 2 -7.84 21.97 10.86
N GLU A 3 -6.86 21.76 11.72
CA GLU A 3 -5.91 20.66 11.66
C GLU A 3 -6.59 19.38 12.16
N LEU A 4 -6.54 18.29 11.39
CA LEU A 4 -7.06 16.98 11.80
C LEU A 4 -6.02 16.25 12.63
N LYS A 5 -6.46 15.67 13.72
CA LYS A 5 -5.68 14.80 14.59
C LYS A 5 -5.65 13.40 14.03
N VAL A 6 -4.47 12.82 13.85
CA VAL A 6 -4.27 11.49 13.30
C VAL A 6 -3.68 10.58 14.39
N ALA A 7 -4.27 9.40 14.57
CA ALA A 7 -3.65 8.32 15.33
C ALA A 7 -2.91 7.37 14.38
N VAL A 8 -1.74 6.91 14.80
CA VAL A 8 -1.02 5.82 14.14
C VAL A 8 -1.22 4.53 14.94
N VAL A 9 -1.59 3.45 14.28
CA VAL A 9 -1.72 2.11 14.88
C VAL A 9 -0.65 1.21 14.28
N GLY A 10 0.30 0.79 15.11
CA GLY A 10 1.50 0.06 14.69
C GLY A 10 2.77 0.91 14.76
N LEU A 11 3.90 0.27 15.06
CA LEU A 11 5.22 0.90 15.13
C LEU A 11 6.31 0.00 14.53
N ASP A 12 5.92 -1.06 13.82
CA ASP A 12 6.80 -2.10 13.30
C ASP A 12 7.28 -1.86 11.85
N THR A 13 6.79 -0.82 11.17
CA THR A 13 7.24 -0.38 9.83
C THR A 13 7.99 0.94 9.89
N SER A 14 8.79 1.26 8.87
CA SER A 14 9.38 2.60 8.73
C SER A 14 8.32 3.67 8.42
N HIS A 15 7.16 3.29 7.88
CA HIS A 15 6.08 4.21 7.52
C HIS A 15 5.52 4.94 8.74
N CYS A 16 5.46 4.27 9.91
CA CYS A 16 5.01 4.87 11.15
C CYS A 16 5.89 6.05 11.65
N VAL A 17 7.05 6.25 11.04
CA VAL A 17 7.95 7.39 11.30
C VAL A 17 8.04 8.30 10.07
N GLU A 18 8.25 7.73 8.87
CA GLU A 18 8.45 8.50 7.65
C GLU A 18 7.22 9.33 7.26
N LEU A 19 6.00 8.78 7.43
CA LEU A 19 4.78 9.53 7.12
C LEU A 19 4.51 10.63 8.17
N PRO A 20 4.57 10.36 9.49
CA PRO A 20 4.52 11.41 10.52
C PRO A 20 5.60 12.48 10.37
N ARG A 21 6.78 12.14 9.89
CA ARG A 21 7.85 13.13 9.63
C ARG A 21 7.38 14.26 8.70
N LEU A 22 6.60 13.92 7.67
CA LEU A 22 6.07 14.91 6.74
C LEU A 22 5.01 15.84 7.37
N MET A 23 4.42 15.46 8.49
CA MET A 23 3.40 16.24 9.22
C MET A 23 3.97 16.96 10.43
N ASN A 24 4.72 16.24 11.27
CA ASN A 24 5.09 16.70 12.61
C ASN A 24 6.53 17.24 12.70
N SER A 25 7.49 16.67 11.94
CA SER A 25 8.91 17.03 12.13
C SER A 25 9.18 18.50 11.81
N PRO A 26 9.84 19.25 12.70
CA PRO A 26 10.29 20.61 12.42
C PRO A 26 11.37 20.66 11.34
N GLU A 27 12.11 19.55 11.15
CA GLU A 27 13.20 19.45 10.16
C GLU A 27 12.68 19.05 8.76
N CYS A 28 11.38 18.77 8.62
CA CYS A 28 10.81 18.46 7.32
C CYS A 28 10.96 19.67 6.38
N LYS A 29 11.53 19.44 5.19
CA LYS A 29 11.66 20.47 4.17
C LYS A 29 10.29 21.08 3.86
N HIS A 30 10.26 22.41 3.78
CA HIS A 30 9.00 23.16 3.59
C HIS A 30 8.18 22.66 2.38
N GLU A 31 8.84 22.37 1.27
CA GLU A 31 8.21 21.88 0.04
C GLU A 31 7.60 20.47 0.15
N LEU A 32 8.03 19.68 1.15
CA LEU A 32 7.50 18.34 1.43
C LEU A 32 6.55 18.29 2.63
N LYS A 33 6.33 19.44 3.31
CA LYS A 33 5.48 19.51 4.49
C LYS A 33 4.01 19.29 4.14
N ILE A 34 3.36 18.39 4.85
CA ILE A 34 1.92 18.15 4.75
C ILE A 34 1.22 18.94 5.87
N SER A 35 0.58 20.03 5.49
CA SER A 35 -0.18 20.86 6.42
C SER A 35 -1.62 20.37 6.62
N GLY A 36 -2.20 20.67 7.76
CA GLY A 36 -3.61 20.38 8.09
C GLY A 36 -3.88 18.96 8.57
N LEU A 37 -2.84 18.16 8.77
CA LEU A 37 -2.84 16.91 9.52
C LEU A 37 -1.74 16.96 10.58
N LYS A 38 -2.00 16.35 11.74
CA LYS A 38 -1.02 16.20 12.81
C LYS A 38 -1.19 14.85 13.48
N VAL A 39 -0.13 14.08 13.56
CA VAL A 39 -0.11 12.84 14.35
C VAL A 39 -0.05 13.23 15.82
N VAL A 40 -1.00 12.75 16.62
CA VAL A 40 -1.12 13.08 18.05
C VAL A 40 -0.79 11.90 18.95
N ALA A 41 -1.04 10.67 18.47
CA ALA A 41 -0.75 9.45 19.21
C ALA A 41 -0.33 8.30 18.30
N CYS A 42 0.38 7.32 18.89
CA CYS A 42 0.79 6.10 18.22
C CYS A 42 0.58 4.91 19.17
N ASN A 43 -0.10 3.85 18.68
CA ASN A 43 -0.20 2.59 19.38
C ASN A 43 0.99 1.71 19.07
N ARG A 44 1.74 1.32 20.10
CA ARG A 44 2.92 0.45 20.01
C ARG A 44 2.58 -0.96 20.46
N PHE A 45 2.99 -1.96 19.69
CA PHE A 45 2.96 -3.37 20.06
C PHE A 45 4.01 -4.16 19.28
N MET A 46 4.34 -5.36 19.78
CA MET A 46 5.29 -6.26 19.15
C MET A 46 4.65 -7.05 18.01
N THR A 47 5.38 -7.22 16.91
CA THR A 47 5.03 -8.12 15.80
C THR A 47 6.20 -9.03 15.46
N ARG A 48 5.99 -10.01 14.59
CA ARG A 48 7.08 -10.87 14.06
C ARG A 48 8.00 -10.13 13.06
N PHE A 49 7.73 -8.84 12.77
CA PHE A 49 8.49 -7.99 11.83
C PHE A 49 9.43 -7.01 12.52
N THR A 50 9.48 -6.99 13.86
CA THR A 50 10.27 -6.03 14.61
C THR A 50 10.82 -6.61 15.92
N ASN A 51 11.57 -5.79 16.66
CA ASN A 51 12.07 -6.07 17.99
C ASN A 51 12.00 -4.81 18.86
N ASN A 52 12.23 -4.96 20.18
CA ASN A 52 12.12 -3.85 21.12
C ASN A 52 13.09 -2.70 20.80
N GLU A 53 14.31 -2.98 20.37
CA GLU A 53 15.30 -1.94 20.06
C GLU A 53 14.80 -1.03 18.92
N VAL A 54 14.22 -1.61 17.87
CA VAL A 54 13.64 -0.86 16.75
C VAL A 54 12.43 -0.06 17.20
N LEU A 55 11.55 -0.66 18.01
CA LEU A 55 10.38 0.03 18.55
C LEU A 55 10.78 1.21 19.45
N ASP A 56 11.75 1.02 20.37
CA ASP A 56 12.23 2.08 21.27
C ASP A 56 12.83 3.25 20.49
N LYS A 57 13.60 2.97 19.45
CA LYS A 57 14.19 4.01 18.59
C LYS A 57 13.11 4.81 17.86
N ARG A 58 12.11 4.15 17.30
CA ARG A 58 11.01 4.81 16.59
C ARG A 58 10.11 5.59 17.54
N GLN A 59 9.83 5.04 18.72
CA GLN A 59 9.09 5.73 19.78
C GLN A 59 9.80 7.04 20.17
N ALA A 60 11.07 6.98 20.51
CA ALA A 60 11.85 8.16 20.88
C ALA A 60 11.81 9.25 19.79
N GLN A 61 11.81 8.86 18.52
CA GLN A 61 11.70 9.80 17.41
C GLN A 61 10.31 10.44 17.31
N LEU A 62 9.25 9.67 17.48
CA LEU A 62 7.87 10.19 17.48
C LEU A 62 7.62 11.13 18.67
N GLU A 63 8.13 10.78 19.86
CA GLU A 63 8.00 11.59 21.07
C GLU A 63 8.72 12.95 20.93
N GLN A 64 9.86 13.02 20.23
CA GLN A 64 10.53 14.27 19.89
C GLN A 64 9.64 15.20 19.03
N TRP A 65 8.70 14.67 18.30
CA TRP A 65 7.74 15.43 17.50
C TRP A 65 6.41 15.68 18.23
N GLY A 66 6.36 15.36 19.53
CA GLY A 66 5.18 15.57 20.38
C GLY A 66 4.08 14.54 20.15
N VAL A 67 4.39 13.37 19.63
CA VAL A 67 3.44 12.24 19.48
C VAL A 67 3.46 11.41 20.77
N LYS A 68 2.29 11.19 21.38
CA LYS A 68 2.14 10.30 22.53
C LYS A 68 2.21 8.84 22.05
N VAL A 69 3.14 8.05 22.59
CA VAL A 69 3.22 6.61 22.30
C VAL A 69 2.66 5.80 23.48
N THR A 70 1.77 4.85 23.21
CA THR A 70 1.13 4.00 24.21
C THR A 70 0.91 2.58 23.69
N GLU A 71 0.91 1.60 24.58
CA GLU A 71 0.56 0.20 24.26
C GLU A 71 -0.96 -0.04 24.27
N ASN A 72 -1.73 0.90 24.80
CA ASN A 72 -3.19 0.83 24.85
C ASN A 72 -3.79 1.41 23.57
N LEU A 73 -4.45 0.57 22.76
CA LEU A 73 -5.08 0.99 21.51
C LEU A 73 -6.17 2.04 21.74
N ASP A 74 -7.05 1.82 22.72
CA ASP A 74 -8.17 2.75 22.98
C ASP A 74 -7.67 4.13 23.36
N GLU A 75 -6.57 4.21 24.12
CA GLU A 75 -5.94 5.47 24.48
C GLU A 75 -5.32 6.16 23.24
N ALA A 76 -4.69 5.39 22.34
CA ALA A 76 -4.09 5.95 21.15
C ALA A 76 -5.13 6.55 20.18
N ILE A 77 -6.30 5.96 20.08
CA ILE A 77 -7.35 6.36 19.11
C ILE A 77 -8.45 7.25 19.71
N ALA A 78 -8.41 7.54 21.03
CA ALA A 78 -9.47 8.27 21.72
C ALA A 78 -9.70 9.66 21.15
N ASP A 79 -8.63 10.44 20.95
CA ASP A 79 -8.68 11.85 20.53
C ASP A 79 -8.12 12.04 19.12
N CYS A 80 -8.64 11.29 18.13
CA CYS A 80 -8.24 11.45 16.73
C CYS A 80 -9.46 11.61 15.81
N ASP A 81 -9.25 12.29 14.69
CA ASP A 81 -10.23 12.46 13.62
C ASP A 81 -10.07 11.40 12.52
N ALA A 82 -8.86 10.82 12.37
CA ALA A 82 -8.53 9.85 11.35
C ALA A 82 -7.45 8.87 11.87
N ILE A 83 -7.35 7.71 11.26
CA ILE A 83 -6.43 6.64 11.67
C ILE A 83 -5.53 6.23 10.50
N MET A 84 -4.23 6.15 10.75
CA MET A 84 -3.25 5.50 9.91
C MET A 84 -2.86 4.17 10.55
N MET A 85 -3.31 3.06 9.98
CA MET A 85 -2.97 1.71 10.44
C MET A 85 -1.70 1.26 9.73
N GLU A 86 -0.55 1.53 10.36
CA GLU A 86 0.79 1.32 9.82
C GLU A 86 1.41 0.05 10.45
N ILE A 87 0.82 -1.10 10.14
CA ILE A 87 1.27 -2.41 10.61
C ILE A 87 2.03 -3.09 9.48
N ASN A 88 3.28 -3.51 9.74
CA ASN A 88 4.13 -4.15 8.73
C ASN A 88 3.76 -5.62 8.49
N ASP A 89 3.21 -6.28 9.52
CA ASP A 89 2.76 -7.66 9.45
C ASP A 89 1.32 -7.75 8.89
N PRO A 90 1.14 -8.12 7.61
CA PRO A 90 -0.19 -8.12 6.99
C PRO A 90 -1.15 -9.16 7.60
N ALA A 91 -0.65 -10.15 8.34
CA ALA A 91 -1.49 -11.12 9.05
C ALA A 91 -2.28 -10.50 10.21
N LEU A 92 -1.86 -9.33 10.70
CA LEU A 92 -2.53 -8.62 11.79
C LEU A 92 -3.55 -7.59 11.30
N HIS A 93 -3.61 -7.32 9.99
CA HIS A 93 -4.45 -6.23 9.46
C HIS A 93 -5.94 -6.45 9.75
N LEU A 94 -6.45 -7.67 9.58
CA LEU A 94 -7.85 -7.98 9.90
C LEU A 94 -8.13 -7.78 11.39
N GLU A 95 -7.32 -8.34 12.28
CA GLU A 95 -7.52 -8.24 13.73
C GLU A 95 -7.62 -6.79 14.22
N TYR A 96 -6.72 -5.93 13.74
CA TYR A 96 -6.73 -4.52 14.12
C TYR A 96 -7.84 -3.74 13.42
N PHE A 97 -8.13 -4.05 12.16
CA PHE A 97 -9.22 -3.38 11.45
C PHE A 97 -10.60 -3.70 12.05
N GLU A 98 -10.81 -4.90 12.59
CA GLU A 98 -12.04 -5.26 13.35
C GLU A 98 -12.29 -4.29 14.53
N LYS A 99 -11.21 -3.88 15.22
CA LYS A 99 -11.28 -2.94 16.34
C LYS A 99 -11.55 -1.49 15.89
N LEU A 100 -11.24 -1.15 14.64
CA LEU A 100 -11.31 0.22 14.11
C LEU A 100 -12.55 0.48 13.26
N ALA A 101 -13.10 -0.54 12.60
CA ALA A 101 -14.13 -0.40 11.58
C ALA A 101 -15.42 0.30 12.07
N GLY A 102 -15.81 0.11 13.35
CA GLY A 102 -17.03 0.69 13.91
C GLY A 102 -16.90 2.12 14.46
N LEU A 103 -15.72 2.76 14.36
CA LEU A 103 -15.43 4.03 15.02
C LEU A 103 -15.93 5.27 14.26
N GLY A 104 -16.42 5.11 13.04
CA GLY A 104 -16.86 6.22 12.18
C GLY A 104 -15.74 7.14 11.71
N LYS A 105 -14.48 6.73 11.86
CA LYS A 105 -13.27 7.48 11.45
C LYS A 105 -12.74 6.94 10.14
N PRO A 106 -12.23 7.77 9.21
CA PRO A 106 -11.55 7.28 8.02
C PRO A 106 -10.24 6.58 8.40
N VAL A 107 -9.94 5.46 7.74
CA VAL A 107 -8.76 4.63 7.99
C VAL A 107 -7.91 4.55 6.72
N PHE A 108 -6.65 4.97 6.79
CA PHE A 108 -5.63 4.55 5.85
C PHE A 108 -4.97 3.29 6.42
N LEU A 109 -5.02 2.20 5.66
CA LEU A 109 -4.44 0.92 6.01
C LEU A 109 -3.18 0.70 5.15
N ASP A 110 -2.02 0.52 5.76
CA ASP A 110 -0.77 0.29 5.01
C ASP A 110 -0.88 -0.96 4.12
N LYS A 111 -0.09 -0.96 3.08
CA LYS A 111 -0.01 -2.08 2.13
C LYS A 111 0.73 -3.30 2.74
N PRO A 112 0.42 -4.52 2.30
CA PRO A 112 -0.74 -4.91 1.48
C PRO A 112 -2.03 -4.88 2.29
N LEU A 113 -3.19 -4.99 1.64
CA LEU A 113 -4.49 -5.00 2.33
C LEU A 113 -4.56 -6.06 3.45
N ALA A 114 -4.06 -7.26 3.18
CA ALA A 114 -3.95 -8.38 4.11
C ALA A 114 -2.91 -9.40 3.62
N GLU A 115 -2.63 -10.44 4.40
CA GLU A 115 -1.79 -11.56 3.96
C GLU A 115 -2.56 -12.53 3.04
N SER A 116 -3.85 -12.75 3.30
CA SER A 116 -4.70 -13.66 2.55
C SER A 116 -5.90 -12.98 1.91
N VAL A 117 -6.40 -13.56 0.81
CA VAL A 117 -7.65 -13.12 0.15
C VAL A 117 -8.83 -13.23 1.11
N ALA A 118 -8.89 -14.27 1.94
CA ALA A 118 -9.96 -14.45 2.93
C ALA A 118 -10.03 -13.30 3.93
N ASP A 119 -8.89 -12.85 4.45
CA ASP A 119 -8.82 -11.72 5.38
C ASP A 119 -9.08 -10.38 4.68
N GLY A 120 -8.56 -10.20 3.46
CA GLY A 120 -8.86 -9.03 2.64
C GLY A 120 -10.36 -8.89 2.37
N ARG A 121 -11.05 -9.99 2.06
CA ARG A 121 -12.51 -10.02 1.88
C ARG A 121 -13.25 -9.59 3.15
N LYS A 122 -12.88 -10.10 4.30
CA LYS A 122 -13.46 -9.70 5.59
C LYS A 122 -13.24 -8.21 5.89
N ILE A 123 -12.06 -7.67 5.59
CA ILE A 123 -11.79 -6.22 5.76
C ILE A 123 -12.77 -5.41 4.89
N VAL A 124 -12.98 -5.78 3.61
CA VAL A 124 -13.93 -5.10 2.73
C VAL A 124 -15.37 -5.22 3.24
N GLU A 125 -15.78 -6.41 3.68
CA GLU A 125 -17.11 -6.66 4.26
C GLU A 125 -17.35 -5.82 5.53
N LEU A 126 -16.38 -5.75 6.42
CA LEU A 126 -16.44 -4.92 7.63
C LEU A 126 -16.54 -3.43 7.30
N ALA A 127 -15.72 -2.96 6.35
CA ALA A 127 -15.78 -1.58 5.90
C ALA A 127 -17.18 -1.22 5.36
N ARG A 128 -17.77 -2.08 4.52
CA ARG A 128 -19.13 -1.91 3.99
C ARG A 128 -20.18 -1.97 5.10
N LYS A 129 -20.11 -2.96 5.99
CA LYS A 129 -21.05 -3.16 7.11
C LYS A 129 -21.12 -1.94 8.02
N HIS A 130 -19.99 -1.32 8.32
CA HIS A 130 -19.91 -0.19 9.24
C HIS A 130 -19.92 1.18 8.53
N GLY A 131 -19.92 1.20 7.20
CA GLY A 131 -19.79 2.46 6.44
C GLY A 131 -18.43 3.15 6.65
N THR A 132 -17.40 2.38 7.03
CA THR A 132 -16.06 2.91 7.30
C THR A 132 -15.39 3.26 5.99
N ARG A 133 -14.96 4.52 5.89
CA ARG A 133 -14.13 4.95 4.77
C ARG A 133 -12.72 4.40 4.98
N VAL A 134 -12.31 3.48 4.10
CA VAL A 134 -10.98 2.86 4.14
C VAL A 134 -10.30 2.95 2.78
N TRP A 135 -8.99 3.14 2.79
CA TRP A 135 -8.12 3.09 1.64
C TRP A 135 -6.81 2.42 2.04
N SER A 136 -6.32 1.50 1.21
CA SER A 136 -5.02 0.86 1.34
C SER A 136 -4.25 0.97 0.02
N GLY A 137 -2.93 1.12 0.09
CA GLY A 137 -2.10 1.11 -1.11
C GLY A 137 -0.66 1.59 -0.90
N SER A 138 0.15 1.33 -1.92
CA SER A 138 1.55 1.75 -2.04
C SER A 138 1.68 3.22 -2.44
N SER A 139 2.82 3.80 -2.11
CA SER A 139 3.17 5.16 -2.55
C SER A 139 3.56 5.27 -4.04
N ILE A 140 4.00 4.19 -4.65
CA ILE A 140 4.54 4.18 -6.02
C ILE A 140 3.52 4.60 -7.09
N PRO A 141 2.25 4.15 -7.06
CA PRO A 141 1.23 4.55 -8.02
C PRO A 141 0.93 6.06 -8.08
N PHE A 142 1.35 6.83 -7.07
CA PHE A 142 1.11 8.28 -6.98
C PHE A 142 2.29 9.13 -7.43
N ASN A 143 3.39 8.50 -7.86
CA ASN A 143 4.53 9.23 -8.41
C ASN A 143 4.08 10.06 -9.63
N PRO A 144 4.52 11.32 -9.77
CA PRO A 144 4.14 12.19 -10.89
C PRO A 144 4.42 11.59 -12.27
N LYS A 145 5.49 10.80 -12.40
CA LYS A 145 5.82 10.11 -13.67
C LYS A 145 4.76 9.08 -14.05
N VAL A 146 4.22 8.34 -13.05
CA VAL A 146 3.11 7.40 -13.26
C VAL A 146 1.86 8.15 -13.70
N CYS A 147 1.51 9.22 -12.98
CA CYS A 147 0.36 10.06 -13.32
C CYS A 147 0.51 10.66 -14.73
N GLN A 148 1.70 11.14 -15.08
CA GLN A 148 1.98 11.69 -16.40
C GLN A 148 1.87 10.62 -17.50
N CYS A 149 2.41 9.42 -17.29
CA CYS A 149 2.26 8.32 -18.24
C CYS A 149 0.79 8.03 -18.54
N ILE A 150 -0.05 7.94 -17.48
CA ILE A 150 -1.48 7.62 -17.63
C ILE A 150 -2.23 8.79 -18.29
N ASN A 151 -1.97 10.02 -17.89
CA ASN A 151 -2.64 11.20 -18.45
C ASN A 151 -2.30 11.45 -19.93
N ASN A 152 -1.17 10.94 -20.40
CA ASN A 152 -0.73 11.06 -21.78
C ASN A 152 -1.22 9.90 -22.66
N LEU A 153 -1.89 8.90 -22.11
CA LEU A 153 -2.49 7.82 -22.89
C LEU A 153 -3.64 8.40 -23.73
N GLN A 154 -3.62 8.12 -25.02
CA GLN A 154 -4.69 8.48 -25.94
C GLN A 154 -5.68 7.34 -26.13
N ASP A 155 -5.23 6.12 -25.84
CA ASP A 155 -5.98 4.88 -25.97
C ASP A 155 -5.83 4.03 -24.72
N GLU A 156 -6.69 3.04 -24.55
CA GLU A 156 -6.60 2.10 -23.44
C GLU A 156 -5.31 1.25 -23.54
N PRO A 157 -4.63 0.98 -22.42
CA PRO A 157 -3.45 0.15 -22.41
C PRO A 157 -3.78 -1.29 -22.79
N LEU A 158 -2.97 -1.87 -23.67
CA LEU A 158 -3.07 -3.29 -24.05
C LEU A 158 -2.18 -4.15 -23.15
N ILE A 159 -0.98 -3.66 -22.85
CA ILE A 159 -0.02 -4.34 -21.99
C ILE A 159 0.60 -3.32 -21.03
N ALA A 160 0.62 -3.66 -19.73
CA ALA A 160 1.44 -2.99 -18.74
C ALA A 160 2.50 -3.95 -18.22
N HIS A 161 3.78 -3.63 -18.41
CA HIS A 161 4.90 -4.36 -17.87
C HIS A 161 5.58 -3.51 -16.79
N THR A 162 5.76 -4.07 -15.61
CA THR A 162 6.40 -3.40 -14.48
C THR A 162 7.50 -4.26 -13.88
N PHE A 163 8.49 -3.59 -13.29
CA PHE A 163 9.53 -4.22 -12.50
C PHE A 163 9.80 -3.44 -11.21
N GLY A 164 10.26 -4.16 -10.19
CA GLY A 164 10.61 -3.58 -8.91
C GLY A 164 11.18 -4.58 -7.92
N PRO A 165 11.59 -4.14 -6.73
CA PRO A 165 12.15 -5.02 -5.73
C PRO A 165 11.11 -5.99 -5.14
N MET A 166 11.55 -7.21 -4.83
CA MET A 166 10.75 -8.19 -4.10
C MET A 166 10.95 -8.08 -2.59
N GLY A 167 12.13 -7.65 -2.15
CA GLY A 167 12.51 -7.68 -0.75
C GLY A 167 12.69 -9.09 -0.20
N GLN A 168 12.76 -9.18 1.12
CA GLN A 168 12.77 -10.44 1.88
C GLN A 168 11.91 -10.25 3.13
N ALA A 169 10.74 -10.84 3.16
CA ALA A 169 9.83 -10.75 4.30
C ALA A 169 10.43 -11.48 5.51
N PRO A 170 10.36 -10.92 6.71
CA PRO A 170 10.70 -11.62 7.96
C PRO A 170 9.82 -12.84 8.20
N ALA A 171 8.57 -12.80 7.76
CA ALA A 171 7.61 -13.89 7.80
C ALA A 171 6.62 -13.78 6.64
N GLY A 172 5.96 -14.88 6.27
CA GLY A 172 5.01 -14.91 5.17
C GLY A 172 5.66 -14.76 3.80
N SER A 173 4.91 -14.23 2.85
CA SER A 173 5.33 -14.10 1.46
C SER A 173 6.04 -12.78 1.16
N SER A 174 7.26 -12.86 0.61
CA SER A 174 7.95 -11.67 0.09
C SER A 174 7.22 -11.03 -1.09
N LEU A 175 6.53 -11.85 -1.90
CA LEU A 175 5.78 -11.37 -3.05
C LEU A 175 4.59 -10.51 -2.62
N ILE A 176 3.85 -10.94 -1.59
CA ILE A 176 2.72 -10.20 -1.03
C ILE A 176 3.23 -8.98 -0.24
N TRP A 177 4.23 -9.16 0.62
CA TRP A 177 4.70 -8.12 1.54
C TRP A 177 5.38 -6.93 0.85
N TYR A 178 6.27 -7.21 -0.13
CA TYR A 178 7.05 -6.16 -0.80
C TYR A 178 6.77 -6.06 -2.30
N GLY A 179 6.49 -7.18 -2.96
CA GLY A 179 6.10 -7.20 -4.37
C GLY A 179 4.83 -6.40 -4.65
N VAL A 180 3.99 -6.18 -3.63
CA VAL A 180 2.79 -5.33 -3.69
C VAL A 180 3.04 -4.00 -4.39
N HIS A 181 4.17 -3.36 -4.18
CA HIS A 181 4.51 -2.09 -4.82
C HIS A 181 4.54 -2.19 -6.35
N THR A 182 5.09 -3.31 -6.87
CA THR A 182 5.23 -3.55 -8.31
C THR A 182 3.90 -4.01 -8.91
N PHE A 183 3.12 -4.83 -8.18
CA PHE A 183 1.78 -5.24 -8.60
C PHE A 183 0.80 -4.06 -8.64
N GLU A 184 0.80 -3.20 -7.63
CA GLU A 184 -0.06 -1.99 -7.63
C GLU A 184 0.36 -0.99 -8.71
N LEU A 185 1.68 -0.88 -9.01
CA LEU A 185 2.13 -0.11 -10.16
C LEU A 185 1.57 -0.68 -11.46
N MET A 186 1.65 -2.00 -11.66
CA MET A 186 1.06 -2.65 -12.84
C MET A 186 -0.44 -2.39 -12.94
N GLN A 187 -1.18 -2.60 -11.84
CA GLN A 187 -2.62 -2.31 -11.82
C GLN A 187 -2.90 -0.84 -12.17
N ARG A 188 -2.10 0.09 -11.63
CA ARG A 188 -2.27 1.52 -11.92
C ARG A 188 -2.11 1.84 -13.41
N LEU A 189 -1.18 1.16 -14.07
CA LEU A 189 -0.85 1.36 -15.49
C LEU A 189 -1.83 0.65 -16.42
N ILE A 190 -2.30 -0.56 -16.07
CA ILE A 190 -3.18 -1.36 -16.94
C ILE A 190 -4.64 -0.89 -16.95
N GLY A 191 -5.05 -0.09 -15.98
CA GLY A 191 -6.41 0.47 -15.95
C GLY A 191 -7.40 -0.33 -15.09
N PRO A 192 -8.68 -0.45 -15.46
CA PRO A 192 -9.74 -1.00 -14.61
C PRO A 192 -9.53 -2.47 -14.20
N CYS A 193 -10.28 -2.91 -13.16
CA CYS A 193 -10.32 -4.30 -12.70
C CYS A 193 -10.79 -5.27 -13.81
N GLY A 194 -10.64 -6.55 -13.56
CA GLY A 194 -11.06 -7.63 -14.45
C GLY A 194 -10.00 -8.69 -14.68
N ALA A 195 -9.01 -8.79 -13.78
CA ALA A 195 -8.03 -9.87 -13.82
C ALA A 195 -8.70 -11.24 -13.71
N LYS A 196 -8.31 -12.20 -14.55
CA LYS A 196 -8.89 -13.54 -14.61
C LYS A 196 -7.92 -14.61 -14.17
N THR A 197 -6.71 -14.60 -14.70
CA THR A 197 -5.71 -15.63 -14.40
C THR A 197 -4.34 -15.03 -14.22
N VAL A 198 -3.53 -15.66 -13.38
CA VAL A 198 -2.12 -15.34 -13.18
C VAL A 198 -1.29 -16.58 -13.45
N HIS A 199 -0.23 -16.43 -14.22
CA HIS A 199 0.84 -17.41 -14.32
C HIS A 199 2.15 -16.79 -13.87
N ALA A 200 2.74 -17.33 -12.81
CA ALA A 200 3.97 -16.84 -12.21
C ALA A 200 5.08 -17.91 -12.24
N VAL A 201 6.26 -17.49 -12.65
CA VAL A 201 7.42 -18.37 -12.79
C VAL A 201 8.55 -17.85 -11.88
N PRO A 202 9.08 -18.68 -10.97
CA PRO A 202 10.25 -18.33 -10.19
C PRO A 202 11.50 -18.32 -11.08
N THR A 203 12.38 -17.36 -10.81
CA THR A 203 13.68 -17.20 -11.47
C THR A 203 14.79 -17.16 -10.41
N PRO A 204 16.06 -17.31 -10.79
CA PRO A 204 17.17 -17.17 -9.83
C PRO A 204 17.19 -15.82 -9.08
N ILE A 205 16.65 -14.77 -9.68
CA ILE A 205 16.67 -13.40 -9.15
C ILE A 205 15.31 -12.91 -8.68
N GLY A 206 14.24 -13.72 -8.73
CA GLY A 206 12.92 -13.28 -8.29
C GLY A 206 11.76 -14.05 -8.89
N VAL A 207 10.67 -13.36 -9.19
CA VAL A 207 9.45 -13.94 -9.79
C VAL A 207 8.99 -13.07 -10.95
N VAL A 208 8.62 -13.70 -12.05
CA VAL A 208 7.94 -13.06 -13.19
C VAL A 208 6.52 -13.58 -13.26
N SER A 209 5.55 -12.69 -13.27
CA SER A 209 4.13 -13.00 -13.31
C SER A 209 3.47 -12.38 -14.54
N SER A 210 2.61 -13.12 -15.22
CA SER A 210 1.70 -12.62 -16.25
C SER A 210 0.27 -12.67 -15.73
N VAL A 211 -0.46 -11.57 -15.88
CA VAL A 211 -1.86 -11.40 -15.45
C VAL A 211 -2.71 -11.18 -16.70
N VAL A 212 -3.65 -12.05 -16.96
CA VAL A 212 -4.58 -11.94 -18.10
C VAL A 212 -5.92 -11.39 -17.61
N TYR A 213 -6.38 -10.33 -18.27
CA TYR A 213 -7.66 -9.67 -17.98
C TYR A 213 -8.77 -10.21 -18.88
N ALA A 214 -10.03 -10.05 -18.44
CA ALA A 214 -11.21 -10.55 -19.16
C ALA A 214 -11.38 -9.95 -20.55
N ASP A 215 -10.94 -8.72 -20.75
CA ASP A 215 -10.99 -7.96 -21.99
C ASP A 215 -9.77 -8.14 -22.91
N GLY A 216 -8.84 -9.02 -22.52
CA GLY A 216 -7.64 -9.33 -23.29
C GLY A 216 -6.43 -8.48 -22.94
N ARG A 217 -6.52 -7.48 -22.05
CA ARG A 217 -5.34 -6.77 -21.51
C ARG A 217 -4.41 -7.72 -20.79
N VAL A 218 -3.12 -7.40 -20.75
CA VAL A 218 -2.11 -8.23 -20.10
C VAL A 218 -1.23 -7.39 -19.17
N GLY A 219 -1.16 -7.78 -17.91
CA GLY A 219 -0.18 -7.29 -16.95
C GLY A 219 1.05 -8.21 -16.91
N VAL A 220 2.26 -7.65 -16.87
CA VAL A 220 3.50 -8.39 -16.59
C VAL A 220 4.18 -7.74 -15.41
N VAL A 221 4.55 -8.53 -14.41
CA VAL A 221 5.18 -8.05 -13.17
C VAL A 221 6.46 -8.81 -12.91
N GLU A 222 7.58 -8.10 -12.84
CA GLU A 222 8.87 -8.64 -12.43
C GLU A 222 9.21 -8.16 -11.02
N CYS A 223 9.18 -9.06 -10.03
CA CYS A 223 9.66 -8.79 -8.69
C CYS A 223 11.07 -9.35 -8.53
N GLN A 224 12.06 -8.49 -8.31
CA GLN A 224 13.48 -8.85 -8.40
C GLN A 224 14.21 -8.63 -7.07
N LYS A 225 15.16 -9.51 -6.76
CA LYS A 225 16.11 -9.35 -5.66
C LYS A 225 17.22 -8.38 -6.09
N GLY A 226 17.62 -7.49 -5.18
CA GLY A 226 18.78 -6.59 -5.37
C GLY A 226 18.54 -5.38 -6.29
N CYS A 227 17.35 -5.21 -6.87
CA CYS A 227 17.00 -4.04 -7.66
C CYS A 227 16.11 -3.11 -6.82
N TRP A 228 16.59 -1.90 -6.49
CA TRP A 228 15.90 -0.93 -5.64
C TRP A 228 15.38 0.27 -6.42
N CYS A 229 14.84 0.02 -7.59
CA CYS A 229 14.10 1.00 -8.39
C CYS A 229 12.84 0.35 -8.95
N TYR A 230 11.90 1.18 -9.36
CA TYR A 230 10.68 0.75 -10.03
C TYR A 230 10.64 1.28 -11.43
N GLY A 231 9.97 0.57 -12.30
CA GLY A 231 9.77 1.05 -13.66
C GLY A 231 8.87 0.14 -14.45
N GLY A 232 8.77 0.43 -15.74
CA GLY A 232 7.98 -0.36 -16.64
C GLY A 232 7.69 0.32 -17.96
N ARG A 233 6.80 -0.30 -18.72
CA ARG A 233 6.25 0.24 -19.96
C ARG A 233 4.76 0.02 -20.03
N ILE A 234 4.07 0.92 -20.73
CA ILE A 234 2.68 0.72 -21.14
C ILE A 234 2.68 0.65 -22.66
N GLN A 235 2.09 -0.37 -23.22
CA GLN A 235 1.82 -0.45 -24.65
C GLN A 235 0.36 -0.07 -24.91
N HIS A 236 0.15 0.85 -25.83
CA HIS A 236 -1.16 1.25 -26.32
C HIS A 236 -1.08 1.43 -27.84
N ASN A 237 -1.90 0.71 -28.59
CA ASN A 237 -1.81 0.61 -30.05
C ASN A 237 -0.36 0.34 -30.53
N ASP A 238 0.17 1.15 -31.46
CA ASP A 238 1.52 1.01 -32.01
C ASP A 238 2.61 1.74 -31.19
N ASN A 239 2.24 2.30 -30.00
CA ASN A 239 3.13 3.09 -29.17
C ASN A 239 3.42 2.43 -27.82
N ALA A 240 4.52 2.84 -27.20
CA ALA A 240 4.85 2.48 -25.83
C ALA A 240 5.41 3.66 -25.05
N SER A 241 4.92 3.82 -23.83
CA SER A 241 5.46 4.79 -22.86
C SER A 241 6.35 4.05 -21.85
N LEU A 242 7.50 4.65 -21.52
CA LEU A 242 8.47 4.10 -20.56
C LEU A 242 8.41 4.87 -19.25
N LEU A 243 8.68 4.17 -18.15
CA LEU A 243 8.65 4.68 -16.81
C LEU A 243 9.87 4.21 -16.01
N HIS A 244 10.50 5.13 -15.27
CA HIS A 244 11.55 4.80 -14.31
C HIS A 244 11.43 5.70 -13.07
N ILE A 245 11.33 5.07 -11.89
CA ILE A 245 11.16 5.71 -10.59
C ILE A 245 12.32 5.28 -9.69
N LEU A 246 13.05 6.26 -9.15
CA LEU A 246 14.11 6.01 -8.19
C LEU A 246 13.53 5.91 -6.77
N ALA A 247 14.14 5.08 -5.94
CA ALA A 247 13.78 4.97 -4.53
C ALA A 247 13.96 6.29 -3.76
N SER A 248 14.88 7.16 -4.21
CA SER A 248 15.14 8.48 -3.61
C SER A 248 14.08 9.55 -3.93
N GLU A 249 13.13 9.26 -4.81
CA GLU A 249 12.04 10.19 -5.11
C GLU A 249 11.09 10.31 -3.91
N PRO A 250 10.44 11.48 -3.69
CA PRO A 250 9.60 11.71 -2.50
C PRO A 250 8.22 11.06 -2.63
N ASN A 251 8.18 9.73 -2.87
CA ASN A 251 6.95 8.98 -3.14
C ASN A 251 5.95 9.09 -1.97
N TYR A 252 6.43 9.08 -0.72
CA TYR A 252 5.57 9.27 0.45
C TYR A 252 4.87 10.62 0.49
N TYR A 253 5.53 11.69 0.03
CA TYR A 253 4.90 13.01 -0.07
C TYR A 253 3.70 12.99 -1.02
N TYR A 254 3.84 12.37 -2.18
CA TYR A 254 2.73 12.28 -3.14
C TYR A 254 1.57 11.43 -2.61
N MET A 255 1.87 10.33 -1.93
CA MET A 255 0.86 9.52 -1.25
C MET A 255 0.17 10.31 -0.13
N MET A 256 0.92 10.99 0.72
CA MET A 256 0.38 11.77 1.84
C MET A 256 -0.52 12.93 1.41
N ARG A 257 -0.31 13.51 0.23
CA ARG A 257 -1.25 14.48 -0.35
C ARG A 257 -2.62 13.86 -0.60
N ASN A 258 -2.66 12.62 -1.08
CA ASN A 258 -3.89 11.87 -1.31
C ASN A 258 -4.52 11.42 0.03
N ILE A 259 -3.73 10.95 1.00
CA ILE A 259 -4.22 10.60 2.35
C ILE A 259 -4.86 11.83 3.00
N ARG A 260 -4.23 13.01 2.91
CA ARG A 260 -4.81 14.26 3.40
C ARG A 260 -6.16 14.58 2.76
N SER A 261 -6.27 14.44 1.43
CA SER A 261 -7.54 14.65 0.73
C SER A 261 -8.60 13.66 1.20
N PHE A 262 -8.24 12.39 1.29
CA PHE A 262 -9.11 11.31 1.76
C PHE A 262 -9.62 11.55 3.19
N PHE A 263 -8.75 11.89 4.13
CA PHE A 263 -9.14 12.17 5.51
C PHE A 263 -10.06 13.40 5.63
N ARG A 264 -9.99 14.34 4.68
CA ARG A 264 -10.84 15.53 4.61
C ARG A 264 -12.16 15.34 3.86
N GLY A 265 -12.55 14.10 3.59
CA GLY A 265 -13.82 13.79 2.93
C GLY A 265 -13.71 13.54 1.43
N GLY A 266 -12.52 13.67 0.83
CA GLY A 266 -12.29 13.26 -0.55
C GLY A 266 -12.44 11.75 -0.76
N GLU A 267 -12.64 11.33 -1.99
CA GLU A 267 -12.71 9.92 -2.33
C GLU A 267 -11.35 9.22 -2.18
N ALA A 268 -11.37 7.92 -1.94
CA ALA A 268 -10.17 7.10 -2.00
C ALA A 268 -9.66 7.06 -3.46
N PRO A 269 -8.37 7.34 -3.70
CA PRO A 269 -7.84 7.37 -5.07
C PRO A 269 -7.75 5.99 -5.72
N ILE A 270 -7.81 4.94 -4.91
CA ILE A 270 -7.92 3.53 -5.32
C ILE A 270 -9.07 2.93 -4.53
N THR A 271 -10.03 2.30 -5.23
CA THR A 271 -11.19 1.68 -4.58
C THR A 271 -10.80 0.40 -3.86
N MET A 272 -11.61 0.00 -2.87
CA MET A 272 -11.35 -1.25 -2.14
C MET A 272 -11.48 -2.49 -3.03
N GLU A 273 -12.34 -2.47 -4.05
CA GLU A 273 -12.45 -3.51 -5.06
C GLU A 273 -11.13 -3.70 -5.80
N ARG A 274 -10.49 -2.59 -6.18
CA ARG A 274 -9.20 -2.61 -6.87
C ARG A 274 -8.06 -3.07 -5.96
N THR A 275 -8.05 -2.62 -4.73
CA THR A 275 -7.09 -3.06 -3.71
C THR A 275 -7.23 -4.55 -3.43
N PHE A 276 -8.49 -5.05 -3.31
CA PHE A 276 -8.77 -6.47 -3.16
C PHE A 276 -8.31 -7.30 -4.36
N GLU A 277 -8.59 -6.84 -5.59
CA GLU A 277 -8.11 -7.51 -6.80
C GLU A 277 -6.57 -7.60 -6.80
N GLY A 278 -5.85 -6.55 -6.38
CA GLY A 278 -4.39 -6.58 -6.24
C GLY A 278 -3.90 -7.66 -5.28
N LEU A 279 -4.56 -7.79 -4.13
CA LEU A 279 -4.29 -8.88 -3.20
C LEU A 279 -4.57 -10.25 -3.80
N ALA A 280 -5.70 -10.41 -4.50
CA ALA A 280 -6.07 -11.67 -5.16
C ALA A 280 -5.09 -12.06 -6.28
N ILE A 281 -4.62 -11.09 -7.07
CA ILE A 281 -3.57 -11.30 -8.09
C ILE A 281 -2.28 -11.80 -7.44
N MET A 282 -1.83 -11.20 -6.32
CA MET A 282 -0.61 -11.60 -5.63
C MET A 282 -0.73 -12.99 -5.01
N ASN A 283 -1.87 -13.33 -4.40
CA ASN A 283 -2.13 -14.68 -3.86
C ASN A 283 -2.18 -15.72 -4.99
N ALA A 284 -2.80 -15.42 -6.13
CA ALA A 284 -2.81 -16.29 -7.31
C ALA A 284 -1.39 -16.46 -7.90
N ALA A 285 -0.57 -15.40 -7.90
CA ALA A 285 0.83 -15.49 -8.33
C ALA A 285 1.64 -16.41 -7.41
N GLU A 286 1.46 -16.30 -6.11
CA GLU A 286 2.14 -17.16 -5.13
C GLU A 286 1.73 -18.63 -5.28
N GLU A 287 0.46 -18.92 -5.47
CA GLU A 287 -0.03 -20.26 -5.71
C GLU A 287 0.46 -20.81 -7.08
N SER A 288 0.55 -19.94 -8.08
CA SER A 288 1.10 -20.31 -9.39
C SER A 288 2.58 -20.69 -9.30
N VAL A 289 3.38 -19.97 -8.51
CA VAL A 289 4.78 -20.34 -8.23
C VAL A 289 4.88 -21.71 -7.59
N LYS A 290 3.99 -22.07 -6.66
CA LYS A 290 3.99 -23.37 -5.98
C LYS A 290 3.57 -24.50 -6.88
N THR A 291 2.56 -24.28 -7.73
CA THR A 291 1.95 -25.33 -8.56
C THR A 291 2.57 -25.45 -9.95
N GLY A 292 3.26 -24.42 -10.43
CA GLY A 292 3.75 -24.32 -11.80
C GLY A 292 2.63 -24.17 -12.85
N LYS A 293 1.41 -23.80 -12.44
CA LYS A 293 0.23 -23.69 -13.30
C LYS A 293 -0.38 -22.29 -13.22
N PRO A 294 -1.12 -21.86 -14.28
CA PRO A 294 -1.98 -20.69 -14.15
C PRO A 294 -3.04 -20.89 -13.06
N VAL A 295 -3.33 -19.82 -12.31
CA VAL A 295 -4.30 -19.81 -11.20
C VAL A 295 -5.35 -18.73 -11.48
N GLU A 296 -6.60 -19.03 -11.21
CA GLU A 296 -7.70 -18.07 -11.33
C GLU A 296 -7.60 -17.01 -10.22
N VAL A 297 -7.91 -15.75 -10.56
CA VAL A 297 -7.96 -14.64 -9.63
C VAL A 297 -9.31 -14.63 -8.94
N GLU A 298 -9.31 -14.74 -7.61
CA GLU A 298 -10.54 -14.62 -6.83
C GLU A 298 -11.21 -13.25 -7.02
N GLN A 299 -12.51 -13.26 -7.21
CA GLN A 299 -13.33 -12.05 -7.32
C GLN A 299 -13.93 -11.70 -5.95
N LEU A 300 -14.19 -10.39 -5.71
CA LEU A 300 -14.78 -9.89 -4.46
C LEU A 300 -16.27 -10.25 -4.34
#